data_9b7bca8b71b41cf18cec55ca04f30948
#
_entry.id   9b7bca8b71b41cf18cec55ca04f30948
#
_cell.length_a   1.000
_cell.length_b   1.000
_cell.length_c   1.000
_cell.angle_alpha   90.00
_cell.angle_beta   90.00
_cell.angle_gamma   90.00
#
_symmetry.space_group_name_H-M   'P 1'
#
loop_
_entity.id
_entity.type
_entity.pdbx_description
1 polymer ?
#
loop_
_entity_poly.entity_id
_entity_poly.type
_entity_poly.pdbx_seq_one_letter_code
_entity_poly.pdbx_strand_id
1 'polypeptide(L)'
;MFGINFIKFDSMTYVIKFKNGQVSKEGRGLSFFYYAPTTSISAVPIGSSNLPFIFNETTKDYQTVTIQGQITYKIGNPKQLADVLDFTVNENGVYKKDDTEKLNQTIVNEAQTATSSFIHQLGLKEAIRSAKSVEKNITEGLLNSTAIKLLGIEILSINILAIKATPEMERALETETRENLQQEADQAIYARRNFAVEQERKIKESELNTEIAIEEKNKQIAEKQAETEVQKAENELKLREMKVQADIAIENQRKVLLEQKTANERKEADAQGYVLETTLKPY
;
A
#
# COMPACT_ATOMS: atom_id res chain seq x y z
N MET A 1 66.98 19.07 -39.69
CA MET A 1 65.56 19.07 -40.02
C MET A 1 64.98 20.43 -39.61
N PHE A 2 64.32 21.11 -40.49
CA PHE A 2 63.68 22.39 -40.19
C PHE A 2 62.56 22.16 -39.24
N GLY A 3 62.59 22.63 -37.99
CA GLY A 3 61.63 22.35 -36.90
C GLY A 3 60.15 22.80 -37.13
N ILE A 4 59.66 22.58 -38.36
CA ILE A 4 58.28 22.86 -38.77
C ILE A 4 57.54 21.56 -38.70
N ASN A 5 56.55 21.50 -37.78
CA ASN A 5 55.72 20.35 -37.56
C ASN A 5 54.25 20.65 -37.94
N PHE A 6 53.48 19.65 -38.32
CA PHE A 6 52.06 19.73 -38.54
C PHE A 6 51.32 18.98 -37.42
N ILE A 7 50.28 19.59 -36.87
CA ILE A 7 49.42 18.95 -35.87
C ILE A 7 47.95 19.17 -36.22
N LYS A 8 47.12 18.13 -35.97
CA LYS A 8 45.70 18.19 -36.14
C LYS A 8 45.02 17.69 -34.86
N PHE A 9 44.04 18.42 -34.37
CA PHE A 9 43.27 18.08 -33.21
C PHE A 9 41.80 17.75 -33.56
N ASP A 10 41.19 16.90 -32.79
CA ASP A 10 39.78 16.54 -32.95
C ASP A 10 38.86 17.72 -32.60
N SER A 11 37.64 17.71 -33.15
CA SER A 11 36.64 18.76 -32.93
C SER A 11 36.22 18.92 -31.44
N MET A 12 36.44 17.89 -30.63
CA MET A 12 36.17 17.92 -29.17
C MET A 12 37.35 18.39 -28.33
N THR A 13 38.36 18.98 -28.98
CA THR A 13 39.54 19.59 -28.33
C THR A 13 39.57 21.07 -28.62
N TYR A 14 39.64 21.89 -27.57
CA TYR A 14 39.92 23.32 -27.71
C TYR A 14 41.40 23.56 -27.63
N VAL A 15 41.93 24.15 -28.64
CA VAL A 15 43.39 24.36 -28.82
C VAL A 15 43.74 25.83 -28.69
N ILE A 16 44.78 26.13 -27.89
CA ILE A 16 45.35 27.45 -27.75
C ILE A 16 46.82 27.34 -28.19
N LYS A 17 47.17 28.06 -29.26
CA LYS A 17 48.52 28.15 -29.79
C LYS A 17 49.18 29.42 -29.27
N PHE A 18 50.26 29.27 -28.54
CA PHE A 18 51.09 30.38 -28.06
C PHE A 18 52.35 30.51 -28.96
N LYS A 19 52.64 31.71 -29.34
CA LYS A 19 53.92 32.06 -30.05
C LYS A 19 54.64 33.15 -29.26
N ASN A 20 55.87 32.89 -28.82
CA ASN A 20 56.59 33.77 -27.95
C ASN A 20 55.83 34.28 -26.72
N GLY A 21 55.06 33.40 -26.09
CA GLY A 21 54.25 33.70 -24.90
C GLY A 21 52.91 34.41 -25.14
N GLN A 22 52.57 34.72 -26.39
CA GLN A 22 51.29 35.36 -26.73
C GLN A 22 50.37 34.38 -27.48
N VAL A 23 49.05 34.46 -27.24
CA VAL A 23 48.08 33.70 -27.98
C VAL A 23 48.06 34.10 -29.44
N SER A 24 48.43 33.18 -30.32
CA SER A 24 48.47 33.37 -31.75
C SER A 24 47.26 32.88 -32.51
N LYS A 25 46.69 31.75 -32.06
CA LYS A 25 45.48 31.15 -32.64
C LYS A 25 44.79 30.30 -31.59
N GLU A 26 43.47 30.35 -31.56
CA GLU A 26 42.66 29.50 -30.66
C GLU A 26 41.38 29.06 -31.33
N GLY A 27 40.85 27.93 -30.89
CA GLY A 27 39.56 27.39 -31.39
C GLY A 27 39.44 25.88 -31.25
N ARG A 28 38.30 25.36 -31.67
CA ARG A 28 38.01 23.92 -31.66
C ARG A 28 38.53 23.23 -32.89
N GLY A 29 39.15 22.05 -32.74
CA GLY A 29 39.50 21.15 -33.84
C GLY A 29 40.47 21.76 -34.84
N LEU A 30 41.42 22.53 -34.36
CA LEU A 30 42.40 23.23 -35.23
C LEU A 30 43.42 22.30 -35.81
N SER A 31 43.82 22.60 -37.06
CA SER A 31 45.00 22.00 -37.70
C SER A 31 45.88 23.12 -38.24
N PHE A 32 47.17 22.98 -38.05
CA PHE A 32 48.13 24.01 -38.49
C PHE A 32 49.56 23.52 -38.49
N PHE A 33 50.41 24.23 -39.27
CA PHE A 33 51.82 24.09 -39.18
C PHE A 33 52.36 25.03 -38.11
N TYR A 34 53.40 24.60 -37.41
CA TYR A 34 54.07 25.42 -36.37
C TYR A 34 55.56 25.14 -36.28
N TYR A 35 56.31 26.12 -35.78
CA TYR A 35 57.71 26.00 -35.50
C TYR A 35 57.92 25.66 -34.02
N ALA A 36 58.37 24.44 -33.76
CA ALA A 36 58.43 23.89 -32.41
C ALA A 36 59.23 24.72 -31.39
N PRO A 37 60.44 25.30 -31.75
CA PRO A 37 61.20 26.04 -30.77
C PRO A 37 60.57 27.32 -30.19
N THR A 38 59.57 27.92 -30.90
CA THR A 38 58.92 29.17 -30.47
C THR A 38 57.43 29.03 -30.17
N THR A 39 56.94 27.83 -30.30
CA THR A 39 55.47 27.58 -30.18
C THR A 39 55.17 26.61 -29.03
N SER A 40 54.28 27.00 -28.17
CA SER A 40 53.63 26.10 -27.20
C SER A 40 52.14 25.90 -27.55
N ILE A 41 51.66 24.70 -27.38
CA ILE A 41 50.27 24.32 -27.74
C ILE A 41 49.62 23.72 -26.52
N SER A 42 48.51 24.33 -26.06
CA SER A 42 47.63 23.78 -25.02
C SER A 42 46.40 23.18 -25.68
N ALA A 43 46.05 21.95 -25.31
CA ALA A 43 44.95 21.18 -25.89
C ALA A 43 43.99 20.74 -24.79
N VAL A 44 42.89 21.46 -24.63
CA VAL A 44 41.90 21.22 -23.59
C VAL A 44 40.74 20.36 -24.13
N PRO A 45 40.46 19.21 -23.58
CA PRO A 45 39.31 18.38 -23.99
C PRO A 45 38.01 19.04 -23.54
N ILE A 46 37.09 19.31 -24.48
CA ILE A 46 35.80 19.96 -24.21
C ILE A 46 34.60 18.99 -24.28
N GLY A 47 34.86 17.73 -24.59
CA GLY A 47 33.86 16.67 -24.55
C GLY A 47 33.40 16.40 -23.13
N SER A 48 32.23 15.75 -23.01
CA SER A 48 31.78 15.27 -21.71
C SER A 48 32.67 14.11 -21.25
N SER A 49 33.05 14.14 -19.98
CA SER A 49 33.81 13.09 -19.31
C SER A 49 33.03 12.51 -18.15
N ASN A 50 33.17 11.19 -17.99
CA ASN A 50 32.57 10.45 -16.90
C ASN A 50 33.64 10.13 -15.86
N LEU A 51 33.44 10.60 -14.65
CA LEU A 51 34.36 10.43 -13.54
C LEU A 51 33.73 9.54 -12.47
N PRO A 52 34.14 8.28 -12.36
CA PRO A 52 33.72 7.42 -11.29
C PRO A 52 34.38 7.83 -9.97
N PHE A 53 33.65 7.70 -8.87
CA PHE A 53 34.18 7.97 -7.54
C PHE A 53 33.72 6.93 -6.51
N ILE A 54 34.53 6.78 -5.49
CA ILE A 54 34.24 5.96 -4.30
C ILE A 54 34.68 6.75 -3.07
N PHE A 55 33.76 7.02 -2.16
CA PHE A 55 34.04 7.66 -0.87
C PHE A 55 33.78 6.70 0.27
N ASN A 56 34.59 6.78 1.31
CA ASN A 56 34.32 6.15 2.60
C ASN A 56 34.06 7.27 3.60
N GLU A 57 32.81 7.29 4.10
CA GLU A 57 32.35 8.31 5.05
C GLU A 57 31.86 7.66 6.34
N THR A 58 31.87 8.43 7.42
CA THR A 58 31.38 7.97 8.71
C THR A 58 30.00 8.58 9.00
N THR A 59 29.05 7.76 9.40
CA THR A 59 27.71 8.20 9.82
C THR A 59 27.72 8.75 11.25
N LYS A 60 26.61 9.36 11.68
CA LYS A 60 26.38 9.81 13.06
C LYS A 60 26.60 8.70 14.11
N ASP A 61 26.30 7.45 13.74
CA ASP A 61 26.43 6.28 14.59
C ASP A 61 27.86 5.68 14.57
N TYR A 62 28.84 6.44 14.05
CA TYR A 62 30.23 6.01 13.89
C TYR A 62 30.42 4.74 13.03
N GLN A 63 29.48 4.49 12.10
CA GLN A 63 29.57 3.40 11.15
C GLN A 63 30.12 3.90 9.81
N THR A 64 30.97 3.11 9.17
CA THR A 64 31.52 3.44 7.87
C THR A 64 30.55 3.05 6.76
N VAL A 65 30.30 3.97 5.83
CA VAL A 65 29.55 3.73 4.61
C VAL A 65 30.42 4.04 3.41
N THR A 66 30.34 3.19 2.39
CA THR A 66 30.99 3.38 1.10
C THR A 66 29.96 3.89 0.09
N ILE A 67 30.22 5.07 -0.47
CA ILE A 67 29.37 5.71 -1.46
C ILE A 67 30.06 5.59 -2.81
N GLN A 68 29.38 4.96 -3.75
CA GLN A 68 29.88 4.78 -5.13
C GLN A 68 29.00 5.54 -6.09
N GLY A 69 29.62 6.25 -7.03
CA GLY A 69 28.87 7.04 -7.99
C GLY A 69 29.71 7.46 -9.19
N GLN A 70 29.11 8.28 -10.02
CA GLN A 70 29.73 8.83 -11.22
C GLN A 70 29.30 10.28 -11.41
N ILE A 71 30.25 11.15 -11.69
CA ILE A 71 30.04 12.55 -12.05
C ILE A 71 30.28 12.68 -13.53
N THR A 72 29.33 13.19 -14.28
CA THR A 72 29.50 13.57 -15.67
C THR A 72 29.69 15.08 -15.75
N TYR A 73 30.79 15.51 -16.30
CA TYR A 73 31.13 16.92 -16.43
C TYR A 73 31.63 17.24 -17.83
N LYS A 74 31.66 18.52 -18.18
CA LYS A 74 32.32 19.05 -19.34
C LYS A 74 33.07 20.35 -18.96
N ILE A 75 34.07 20.72 -19.79
CA ILE A 75 34.76 21.96 -19.62
C ILE A 75 33.99 23.06 -20.36
N GLY A 76 33.36 23.96 -19.60
CA GLY A 76 32.59 25.10 -20.15
C GLY A 76 33.46 26.24 -20.63
N ASN A 77 34.54 26.56 -19.89
CA ASN A 77 35.50 27.60 -20.25
C ASN A 77 36.92 27.06 -20.36
N PRO A 78 37.35 26.61 -21.55
CA PRO A 78 38.66 26.02 -21.75
C PRO A 78 39.84 27.00 -21.52
N LYS A 79 39.64 28.30 -21.73
CA LYS A 79 40.68 29.32 -21.50
C LYS A 79 40.97 29.45 -20.01
N GLN A 80 39.92 29.59 -19.23
CA GLN A 80 40.01 29.72 -17.76
C GLN A 80 40.69 28.49 -17.15
N LEU A 81 40.38 27.29 -17.68
CA LEU A 81 41.00 26.06 -17.23
C LEU A 81 42.52 26.04 -17.59
N ALA A 82 42.88 26.47 -18.80
CA ALA A 82 44.25 26.52 -19.26
C ALA A 82 45.13 27.56 -18.52
N ASP A 83 44.52 28.55 -17.85
CA ASP A 83 45.23 29.51 -16.99
C ASP A 83 45.61 28.90 -15.62
N VAL A 84 44.90 27.84 -15.20
CA VAL A 84 45.09 27.19 -13.88
C VAL A 84 45.83 25.86 -13.99
N LEU A 85 45.56 25.08 -15.05
CA LEU A 85 46.12 23.74 -15.28
C LEU A 85 46.86 23.67 -16.60
N ASP A 86 47.95 22.90 -16.62
CA ASP A 86 48.85 22.79 -17.77
C ASP A 86 48.43 21.66 -18.73
N PHE A 87 47.68 22.02 -19.77
CA PHE A 87 47.31 21.13 -20.86
C PHE A 87 48.27 21.20 -22.06
N THR A 88 49.55 21.57 -21.84
CA THR A 88 50.52 21.64 -22.89
C THR A 88 50.87 20.27 -23.45
N VAL A 89 50.82 20.16 -24.78
CA VAL A 89 51.16 18.92 -25.51
C VAL A 89 52.56 19.01 -26.13
N ASN A 90 53.18 17.85 -26.29
CA ASN A 90 54.44 17.72 -27.04
C ASN A 90 54.15 17.64 -28.54
N GLU A 91 55.23 17.46 -29.34
CA GLU A 91 55.15 17.37 -30.81
C GLU A 91 54.26 16.23 -31.32
N ASN A 92 54.08 15.18 -30.52
CA ASN A 92 53.24 14.02 -30.82
C ASN A 92 51.78 14.16 -30.32
N GLY A 93 51.40 15.33 -29.76
CA GLY A 93 50.07 15.55 -29.22
C GLY A 93 49.81 14.90 -27.86
N VAL A 94 50.88 14.43 -27.18
CA VAL A 94 50.78 13.84 -25.84
C VAL A 94 50.98 14.93 -24.78
N TYR A 95 50.16 14.92 -23.72
CA TYR A 95 50.28 15.86 -22.61
C TYR A 95 51.66 15.77 -21.94
N LYS A 96 52.30 16.93 -21.65
CA LYS A 96 53.56 16.99 -20.92
C LYS A 96 53.42 16.73 -19.44
N LYS A 97 52.24 17.03 -18.86
CA LYS A 97 51.89 16.82 -17.47
C LYS A 97 50.53 16.17 -17.35
N ASP A 98 50.32 15.48 -16.26
CA ASP A 98 49.03 14.79 -15.98
C ASP A 98 48.08 15.69 -15.14
N ASP A 99 47.84 16.89 -15.63
CA ASP A 99 46.97 17.84 -14.93
C ASP A 99 45.46 17.49 -15.12
N THR A 100 45.12 16.57 -16.04
CA THR A 100 43.80 15.97 -16.15
C THR A 100 43.45 15.18 -14.88
N GLU A 101 44.41 14.42 -14.34
CA GLU A 101 44.20 13.68 -13.10
C GLU A 101 44.01 14.62 -11.91
N LYS A 102 44.75 15.72 -11.83
CA LYS A 102 44.56 16.76 -10.81
C LYS A 102 43.16 17.38 -10.89
N LEU A 103 42.68 17.63 -12.12
CA LEU A 103 41.31 18.11 -12.34
C LEU A 103 40.28 17.14 -11.75
N ASN A 104 40.42 15.86 -12.09
CA ASN A 104 39.54 14.79 -11.63
C ASN A 104 39.54 14.67 -10.08
N GLN A 105 40.75 14.69 -9.48
CA GLN A 105 40.89 14.66 -8.02
C GLN A 105 40.23 15.87 -7.34
N THR A 106 40.37 17.07 -7.94
CA THR A 106 39.72 18.26 -7.40
C THR A 106 38.19 18.12 -7.40
N ILE A 107 37.62 17.63 -8.51
CA ILE A 107 36.16 17.40 -8.60
C ILE A 107 35.70 16.37 -7.55
N VAL A 108 36.45 15.27 -7.40
CA VAL A 108 36.16 14.20 -6.41
C VAL A 108 36.25 14.73 -4.99
N ASN A 109 37.30 15.50 -4.65
CA ASN A 109 37.46 16.06 -3.31
C ASN A 109 36.36 17.06 -2.94
N GLU A 110 35.93 17.90 -3.88
CA GLU A 110 34.81 18.83 -3.66
C GLU A 110 33.48 18.06 -3.45
N ALA A 111 33.23 17.01 -4.26
CA ALA A 111 32.08 16.14 -4.11
C ALA A 111 32.10 15.40 -2.76
N GLN A 112 33.26 14.90 -2.33
CA GLN A 112 33.43 14.24 -1.04
C GLN A 112 33.15 15.20 0.12
N THR A 113 33.68 16.44 0.05
CA THR A 113 33.44 17.44 1.10
C THR A 113 31.94 17.75 1.26
N ALA A 114 31.24 17.92 0.14
CA ALA A 114 29.79 18.12 0.15
C ALA A 114 29.03 16.89 0.73
N THR A 115 29.49 15.68 0.43
CA THR A 115 28.89 14.43 0.91
C THR A 115 29.13 14.21 2.40
N SER A 116 30.36 14.41 2.85
CA SER A 116 30.78 14.17 4.23
C SER A 116 29.92 14.94 5.24
N SER A 117 29.72 16.24 5.02
CA SER A 117 28.92 17.09 5.90
C SER A 117 27.46 16.62 6.03
N PHE A 118 26.91 16.00 4.99
CA PHE A 118 25.55 15.46 4.98
C PHE A 118 25.48 14.08 5.68
N ILE A 119 26.39 13.18 5.35
CA ILE A 119 26.40 11.80 5.90
C ILE A 119 26.65 11.79 7.40
N HIS A 120 27.48 12.67 7.94
CA HIS A 120 27.73 12.80 9.38
C HIS A 120 26.48 13.15 10.21
N GLN A 121 25.41 13.63 9.60
CA GLN A 121 24.14 13.95 10.27
C GLN A 121 23.17 12.77 10.29
N LEU A 122 23.40 11.76 9.45
CA LEU A 122 22.49 10.62 9.25
C LEU A 122 22.95 9.40 10.03
N GLY A 123 21.97 8.61 10.52
CA GLY A 123 22.22 7.25 11.00
C GLY A 123 22.46 6.28 9.84
N LEU A 124 23.07 5.12 10.12
CA LEU A 124 23.43 4.12 9.10
C LEU A 124 22.26 3.73 8.19
N LYS A 125 21.11 3.39 8.78
CA LYS A 125 19.90 2.99 8.01
C LYS A 125 19.37 4.09 7.10
N GLU A 126 19.46 5.33 7.56
CA GLU A 126 19.04 6.51 6.79
C GLU A 126 20.03 6.81 5.67
N ALA A 127 21.33 6.73 5.96
CA ALA A 127 22.39 6.96 4.99
C ALA A 127 22.27 6.01 3.78
N ILE A 128 22.04 4.71 4.02
CA ILE A 128 21.90 3.71 2.95
C ILE A 128 20.69 4.02 2.03
N ARG A 129 19.61 4.59 2.59
CA ARG A 129 18.37 4.92 1.86
C ARG A 129 18.39 6.30 1.21
N SER A 130 19.40 7.12 1.51
CA SER A 130 19.44 8.54 1.15
C SER A 130 20.11 8.86 -0.19
N ALA A 131 20.25 7.89 -1.10
CA ALA A 131 20.98 8.08 -2.37
C ALA A 131 20.57 9.34 -3.14
N LYS A 132 19.26 9.61 -3.28
CA LYS A 132 18.76 10.82 -3.95
C LYS A 132 19.09 12.12 -3.21
N SER A 133 19.09 12.08 -1.88
CA SER A 133 19.46 13.25 -1.07
C SER A 133 20.95 13.54 -1.14
N VAL A 134 21.77 12.49 -1.18
CA VAL A 134 23.23 12.60 -1.40
C VAL A 134 23.51 13.19 -2.78
N GLU A 135 22.86 12.69 -3.83
CA GLU A 135 22.98 13.22 -5.19
C GLU A 135 22.66 14.71 -5.25
N LYS A 136 21.58 15.14 -4.63
CA LYS A 136 21.20 16.54 -4.54
C LYS A 136 22.23 17.38 -3.79
N ASN A 137 22.71 16.91 -2.64
CA ASN A 137 23.73 17.61 -1.85
C ASN A 137 25.06 17.76 -2.61
N ILE A 138 25.52 16.71 -3.32
CA ILE A 138 26.71 16.79 -4.14
C ILE A 138 26.51 17.81 -5.27
N THR A 139 25.34 17.77 -5.92
CA THR A 139 25.02 18.72 -7.01
C THR A 139 25.06 20.16 -6.52
N GLU A 140 24.39 20.45 -5.41
CA GLU A 140 24.39 21.79 -4.81
C GLU A 140 25.78 22.20 -4.33
N GLY A 141 26.54 21.29 -3.73
CA GLY A 141 27.90 21.52 -3.27
C GLY A 141 28.84 21.86 -4.42
N LEU A 142 28.83 21.09 -5.50
CA LEU A 142 29.68 21.35 -6.68
C LEU A 142 29.26 22.63 -7.41
N LEU A 143 27.97 22.91 -7.55
CA LEU A 143 27.50 24.16 -8.17
C LEU A 143 27.90 25.40 -7.37
N ASN A 144 27.99 25.30 -6.05
CA ASN A 144 28.36 26.38 -5.17
C ASN A 144 29.88 26.47 -4.94
N SER A 145 30.64 25.42 -5.28
CA SER A 145 32.10 25.40 -5.10
C SER A 145 32.80 26.49 -5.89
N THR A 146 33.64 27.24 -5.20
CA THR A 146 34.49 28.26 -5.81
C THR A 146 35.53 27.61 -6.70
N ALA A 147 36.07 26.44 -6.31
CA ALA A 147 37.08 25.73 -7.09
C ALA A 147 36.52 25.29 -8.46
N ILE A 148 35.32 24.72 -8.50
CA ILE A 148 34.66 24.30 -9.74
C ILE A 148 34.37 25.48 -10.65
N LYS A 149 33.94 26.63 -10.09
CA LYS A 149 33.72 27.87 -10.85
C LYS A 149 35.00 28.45 -11.42
N LEU A 150 36.08 28.45 -10.63
CA LEU A 150 37.40 28.93 -11.07
C LEU A 150 38.04 28.06 -12.17
N LEU A 151 37.71 26.75 -12.15
CA LEU A 151 38.18 25.83 -13.20
C LEU A 151 37.32 25.89 -14.47
N GLY A 152 36.18 26.61 -14.45
CA GLY A 152 35.32 26.75 -15.63
C GLY A 152 34.63 25.41 -16.02
N ILE A 153 34.35 24.57 -15.05
CA ILE A 153 33.72 23.24 -15.25
C ILE A 153 32.21 23.36 -15.13
N GLU A 154 31.49 22.67 -16.01
CA GLU A 154 30.03 22.48 -15.93
C GLU A 154 29.72 21.03 -15.58
N ILE A 155 29.01 20.82 -14.46
CA ILE A 155 28.52 19.52 -14.05
C ILE A 155 27.22 19.24 -14.83
N LEU A 156 27.16 18.11 -15.54
CA LEU A 156 26.03 17.71 -16.35
C LEU A 156 25.09 16.82 -15.58
N SER A 157 25.61 15.80 -14.88
CA SER A 157 24.82 14.89 -14.04
C SER A 157 25.71 14.26 -12.98
N ILE A 158 25.07 13.87 -11.89
CA ILE A 158 25.66 13.08 -10.81
C ILE A 158 24.73 11.89 -10.57
N ASN A 159 25.31 10.70 -10.54
CA ASN A 159 24.55 9.48 -10.32
C ASN A 159 25.19 8.71 -9.18
N ILE A 160 24.42 8.44 -8.13
CA ILE A 160 24.82 7.55 -7.05
C ILE A 160 24.41 6.11 -7.43
N LEU A 161 25.42 5.24 -7.57
CA LEU A 161 25.22 3.85 -7.96
C LEU A 161 24.85 2.97 -6.76
N ALA A 162 25.53 3.17 -5.63
CA ALA A 162 25.28 2.43 -4.41
C ALA A 162 25.80 3.17 -3.18
N ILE A 163 25.09 3.00 -2.07
CA ILE A 163 25.58 3.34 -0.74
C ILE A 163 25.54 2.03 0.06
N LYS A 164 26.70 1.54 0.49
CA LYS A 164 26.87 0.27 1.17
C LYS A 164 27.47 0.46 2.55
N ALA A 165 27.02 -0.34 3.50
CA ALA A 165 27.70 -0.46 4.79
C ALA A 165 28.88 -1.44 4.69
N THR A 166 29.59 -1.65 5.79
CA THR A 166 30.55 -2.75 5.89
C THR A 166 29.82 -4.09 5.80
N PRO A 167 30.45 -5.15 5.26
CA PRO A 167 29.78 -6.47 5.09
C PRO A 167 29.22 -7.04 6.39
N GLU A 168 29.81 -6.72 7.54
CA GLU A 168 29.31 -7.13 8.86
C GLU A 168 28.00 -6.43 9.22
N MET A 169 27.93 -5.12 8.96
CA MET A 169 26.73 -4.34 9.22
C MET A 169 25.62 -4.63 8.22
N GLU A 170 25.93 -4.92 6.95
CA GLU A 170 24.94 -5.40 5.98
C GLU A 170 24.27 -6.68 6.47
N ARG A 171 25.05 -7.67 6.93
CA ARG A 171 24.51 -8.93 7.49
C ARG A 171 23.66 -8.69 8.74
N ALA A 172 24.10 -7.80 9.63
CA ALA A 172 23.33 -7.45 10.83
C ALA A 172 21.97 -6.82 10.47
N LEU A 173 21.95 -5.89 9.52
CA LEU A 173 20.74 -5.24 9.03
C LEU A 173 19.81 -6.22 8.30
N GLU A 174 20.36 -7.14 7.52
CA GLU A 174 19.56 -8.20 6.87
C GLU A 174 18.91 -9.12 7.90
N THR A 175 19.65 -9.53 8.95
CA THR A 175 19.13 -10.38 10.02
C THR A 175 18.02 -9.67 10.78
N GLU A 176 18.23 -8.43 11.20
CA GLU A 176 17.21 -7.61 11.87
C GLU A 176 15.95 -7.44 11.00
N THR A 177 16.14 -7.17 9.73
CA THR A 177 15.01 -7.00 8.79
C THR A 177 14.23 -8.31 8.63
N ARG A 178 14.94 -9.44 8.53
CA ARG A 178 14.33 -10.77 8.43
C ARG A 178 13.52 -11.11 9.68
N GLU A 179 14.08 -10.87 10.87
CA GLU A 179 13.39 -11.11 12.15
C GLU A 179 12.14 -10.25 12.28
N ASN A 180 12.22 -8.97 11.93
CA ASN A 180 11.05 -8.08 11.93
C ASN A 180 9.95 -8.54 10.96
N LEU A 181 10.30 -8.93 9.74
CA LEU A 181 9.36 -9.47 8.77
C LEU A 181 8.72 -10.77 9.24
N GLN A 182 9.50 -11.65 9.89
CA GLN A 182 8.97 -12.88 10.45
C GLN A 182 8.00 -12.59 11.60
N GLN A 183 8.35 -11.66 12.48
CA GLN A 183 7.48 -11.23 13.57
C GLN A 183 6.16 -10.63 13.06
N GLU A 184 6.21 -9.80 12.02
CA GLU A 184 5.00 -9.26 11.38
C GLU A 184 4.15 -10.37 10.76
N ALA A 185 4.77 -11.34 10.09
CA ALA A 185 4.07 -12.49 9.53
C ALA A 185 3.39 -13.33 10.61
N ASP A 186 4.09 -13.62 11.72
CA ASP A 186 3.54 -14.35 12.84
C ASP A 186 2.37 -13.60 13.50
N GLN A 187 2.49 -12.29 13.70
CA GLN A 187 1.40 -11.45 14.21
C GLN A 187 0.17 -11.49 13.29
N ALA A 188 0.38 -11.44 11.97
CA ALA A 188 -0.71 -11.56 11.01
C ALA A 188 -1.40 -12.94 11.07
N ILE A 189 -0.63 -14.02 11.27
CA ILE A 189 -1.17 -15.38 11.45
C ILE A 189 -1.99 -15.46 12.75
N TYR A 190 -1.48 -14.94 13.86
CA TYR A 190 -2.21 -14.91 15.14
C TYR A 190 -3.49 -14.07 15.05
N ALA A 191 -3.44 -12.92 14.41
CA ALA A 191 -4.62 -12.09 14.21
C ALA A 191 -5.69 -12.83 13.39
N ARG A 192 -5.30 -13.53 12.32
CA ARG A 192 -6.22 -14.36 11.51
C ARG A 192 -6.83 -15.50 12.33
N ARG A 193 -6.05 -16.20 13.13
CA ARG A 193 -6.54 -17.28 14.01
C ARG A 193 -7.52 -16.75 15.05
N ASN A 194 -7.19 -15.68 15.73
CA ASN A 194 -8.07 -15.05 16.71
C ASN A 194 -9.40 -14.61 16.08
N PHE A 195 -9.33 -14.00 14.90
CA PHE A 195 -10.53 -13.62 14.16
C PHE A 195 -11.39 -14.85 13.79
N ALA A 196 -10.78 -15.93 13.32
CA ALA A 196 -11.48 -17.16 12.97
C ALA A 196 -12.18 -17.78 14.21
N VAL A 197 -11.49 -17.86 15.35
CA VAL A 197 -12.05 -18.37 16.62
C VAL A 197 -13.20 -17.47 17.10
N GLU A 198 -13.07 -16.17 16.98
CA GLU A 198 -14.14 -15.24 17.37
C GLU A 198 -15.37 -15.37 16.47
N GLN A 199 -15.19 -15.55 15.17
CA GLN A 199 -16.29 -15.83 14.24
C GLN A 199 -16.96 -17.17 14.55
N GLU A 200 -16.19 -18.22 14.82
CA GLU A 200 -16.74 -19.52 15.22
C GLU A 200 -17.53 -19.44 16.51
N ARG A 201 -17.07 -18.68 17.50
CA ARG A 201 -17.81 -18.42 18.73
C ARG A 201 -19.13 -17.72 18.47
N LYS A 202 -19.12 -16.66 17.64
CA LYS A 202 -20.36 -15.95 17.27
C LYS A 202 -21.35 -16.82 16.53
N ILE A 203 -20.87 -17.70 15.65
CA ILE A 203 -21.72 -18.66 14.95
C ILE A 203 -22.37 -19.61 15.97
N LYS A 204 -21.60 -20.21 16.88
CA LYS A 204 -22.13 -21.10 17.91
C LYS A 204 -23.11 -20.41 18.86
N GLU A 205 -22.85 -19.18 19.26
CA GLU A 205 -23.78 -18.38 20.06
C GLU A 205 -25.07 -18.11 19.28
N SER A 206 -25.03 -17.84 18.01
CA SER A 206 -26.19 -17.64 17.15
C SER A 206 -26.98 -18.93 16.95
N GLU A 207 -26.31 -20.06 16.76
CA GLU A 207 -26.93 -21.39 16.66
C GLU A 207 -27.68 -21.75 17.96
N LEU A 208 -27.02 -21.57 19.11
CA LEU A 208 -27.64 -21.83 20.41
C LEU A 208 -28.85 -20.93 20.67
N ASN A 209 -28.76 -19.64 20.36
CA ASN A 209 -29.90 -18.73 20.49
C ASN A 209 -31.05 -19.12 19.56
N THR A 210 -30.76 -19.64 18.38
CA THR A 210 -31.77 -20.14 17.44
C THR A 210 -32.45 -21.41 18.00
N GLU A 211 -31.69 -22.32 18.58
CA GLU A 211 -32.22 -23.54 19.21
C GLU A 211 -33.12 -23.22 20.40
N ILE A 212 -32.72 -22.31 21.28
CA ILE A 212 -33.54 -21.82 22.40
C ILE A 212 -34.86 -21.21 21.88
N ALA A 213 -34.79 -20.37 20.84
CA ALA A 213 -35.98 -19.76 20.25
C ALA A 213 -36.93 -20.79 19.63
N ILE A 214 -36.41 -21.86 19.03
CA ILE A 214 -37.19 -22.99 18.51
C ILE A 214 -37.88 -23.75 19.65
N GLU A 215 -37.16 -24.05 20.73
CA GLU A 215 -37.74 -24.73 21.89
C GLU A 215 -38.84 -23.90 22.57
N GLU A 216 -38.63 -22.60 22.75
CA GLU A 216 -39.67 -21.70 23.25
C GLU A 216 -40.88 -21.65 22.33
N LYS A 217 -40.71 -21.65 21.03
CA LYS A 217 -41.83 -21.73 20.06
C LYS A 217 -42.55 -23.05 20.13
N ASN A 218 -41.85 -24.16 20.22
CA ASN A 218 -42.42 -25.48 20.37
C ASN A 218 -43.26 -25.58 21.66
N LYS A 219 -42.77 -25.03 22.76
CA LYS A 219 -43.52 -24.96 24.02
C LYS A 219 -44.79 -24.12 23.88
N GLN A 220 -44.73 -22.95 23.25
CA GLN A 220 -45.89 -22.11 22.98
C GLN A 220 -46.91 -22.82 22.08
N ILE A 221 -46.48 -23.58 21.10
CA ILE A 221 -47.36 -24.38 20.23
C ILE A 221 -48.06 -25.48 21.03
N ALA A 222 -47.31 -26.21 21.87
CA ALA A 222 -47.87 -27.25 22.71
C ALA A 222 -48.90 -26.68 23.72
N GLU A 223 -48.64 -25.55 24.36
CA GLU A 223 -49.57 -24.86 25.24
C GLU A 223 -50.86 -24.44 24.49
N LYS A 224 -50.73 -23.85 23.31
CA LYS A 224 -51.90 -23.48 22.48
C LYS A 224 -52.70 -24.70 21.99
N GLN A 225 -52.02 -25.79 21.67
CA GLN A 225 -52.71 -27.04 21.30
C GLN A 225 -53.51 -27.60 22.48
N ALA A 226 -52.93 -27.62 23.68
CA ALA A 226 -53.59 -28.03 24.87
C ALA A 226 -54.82 -27.14 25.21
N GLU A 227 -54.72 -25.83 25.12
CA GLU A 227 -55.78 -24.85 25.26
C GLU A 227 -56.92 -25.13 24.23
N THR A 228 -56.53 -25.41 22.98
CA THR A 228 -57.51 -25.69 21.92
C THR A 228 -58.26 -27.01 22.15
N GLU A 229 -57.59 -28.05 22.68
CA GLU A 229 -58.23 -29.31 23.05
C GLU A 229 -59.20 -29.14 24.21
N VAL A 230 -58.82 -28.36 25.24
CA VAL A 230 -59.75 -28.04 26.35
C VAL A 230 -60.99 -27.29 25.84
N GLN A 231 -60.77 -26.26 24.98
CA GLN A 231 -61.89 -25.52 24.38
C GLN A 231 -62.82 -26.42 23.53
N LYS A 232 -62.25 -27.35 22.76
CA LYS A 232 -63.04 -28.32 21.97
C LYS A 232 -63.84 -29.21 22.89
N ALA A 233 -63.21 -29.72 23.96
CA ALA A 233 -63.94 -30.58 24.94
C ALA A 233 -65.05 -29.82 25.66
N GLU A 234 -64.86 -28.58 26.08
CA GLU A 234 -65.92 -27.74 26.65
C GLU A 234 -67.06 -27.45 25.68
N ASN A 235 -66.71 -27.15 24.41
CA ASN A 235 -67.74 -26.95 23.39
C ASN A 235 -68.55 -28.23 23.09
N GLU A 236 -67.92 -29.41 23.09
CA GLU A 236 -68.61 -30.67 22.95
C GLU A 236 -69.58 -30.96 24.16
N LEU A 237 -69.09 -30.64 25.37
CA LEU A 237 -69.95 -30.75 26.56
C LEU A 237 -71.15 -29.82 26.45
N LYS A 238 -70.97 -28.55 26.10
CA LYS A 238 -72.07 -27.59 25.89
C LYS A 238 -73.05 -28.05 24.80
N LEU A 239 -72.52 -28.61 23.70
CA LEU A 239 -73.35 -29.18 22.63
C LEU A 239 -74.13 -30.38 23.09
N ARG A 240 -73.59 -31.26 23.95
CA ARG A 240 -74.31 -32.39 24.56
C ARG A 240 -75.38 -31.90 25.52
N GLU A 241 -75.02 -30.93 26.38
CA GLU A 241 -76.03 -30.33 27.31
C GLU A 241 -77.16 -29.68 26.54
N MET A 242 -76.88 -28.90 25.46
CA MET A 242 -77.93 -28.32 24.62
C MET A 242 -78.77 -29.38 23.93
N LYS A 243 -78.20 -30.50 23.46
CA LYS A 243 -78.98 -31.61 22.88
C LYS A 243 -79.88 -32.27 23.91
N VAL A 244 -79.35 -32.55 25.12
CA VAL A 244 -80.19 -33.13 26.22
C VAL A 244 -81.29 -32.18 26.62
N GLN A 245 -81.04 -30.87 26.72
CA GLN A 245 -82.06 -29.86 27.02
C GLN A 245 -83.13 -29.79 25.90
N ALA A 246 -82.72 -29.85 24.64
CA ALA A 246 -83.65 -29.89 23.51
C ALA A 246 -84.45 -31.13 23.49
N ASP A 247 -83.88 -32.31 23.77
CA ASP A 247 -84.61 -33.57 23.88
C ASP A 247 -85.64 -33.56 25.05
N ILE A 248 -85.27 -33.05 26.23
CA ILE A 248 -86.14 -32.81 27.34
C ILE A 248 -87.29 -31.87 26.98
N ALA A 249 -86.99 -30.78 26.25
CA ALA A 249 -88.07 -29.86 25.83
C ALA A 249 -89.04 -30.52 24.83
N ILE A 250 -88.54 -31.31 23.91
CA ILE A 250 -89.34 -32.09 22.96
C ILE A 250 -90.21 -33.12 23.69
N GLU A 251 -89.59 -33.84 24.63
CA GLU A 251 -90.37 -34.84 25.47
C GLU A 251 -91.45 -34.16 26.30
N ASN A 252 -91.15 -33.01 26.91
CA ASN A 252 -92.18 -32.24 27.62
C ASN A 252 -93.28 -31.73 26.69
N GLN A 253 -92.95 -31.26 25.48
CA GLN A 253 -93.98 -30.89 24.51
C GLN A 253 -94.81 -32.10 24.05
N ARG A 254 -94.20 -33.27 23.84
CA ARG A 254 -94.93 -34.53 23.54
C ARG A 254 -95.86 -34.93 24.69
N LYS A 255 -95.40 -34.82 25.92
CA LYS A 255 -96.23 -35.13 27.10
C LYS A 255 -97.42 -34.22 27.18
N VAL A 256 -97.21 -32.89 26.98
CA VAL A 256 -98.33 -31.92 26.96
C VAL A 256 -99.34 -32.23 25.82
N LEU A 257 -98.82 -32.56 24.62
CA LEU A 257 -99.64 -32.93 23.47
C LEU A 257 -100.44 -34.26 23.75
N LEU A 258 -99.77 -35.21 24.41
CA LEU A 258 -100.48 -36.49 24.78
C LEU A 258 -101.54 -36.23 25.82
N GLU A 259 -101.27 -35.40 26.83
CA GLU A 259 -102.28 -35.00 27.83
C GLU A 259 -103.45 -34.23 27.19
N GLN A 260 -103.18 -33.35 26.22
CA GLN A 260 -104.19 -32.65 25.45
C GLN A 260 -105.00 -33.60 24.59
N LYS A 261 -104.37 -34.59 23.92
CA LYS A 261 -105.10 -35.64 23.15
C LYS A 261 -105.95 -36.48 24.02
N THR A 262 -105.40 -36.95 25.16
CA THR A 262 -106.18 -37.77 26.08
C THR A 262 -107.32 -36.97 26.74
N ALA A 263 -107.14 -35.69 27.01
CA ALA A 263 -108.18 -34.80 27.50
C ALA A 263 -109.26 -34.54 26.42
N ASN A 264 -108.90 -34.42 25.16
CA ASN A 264 -109.84 -34.28 24.06
C ASN A 264 -110.59 -35.61 23.81
N GLU A 265 -109.91 -36.77 23.79
CA GLU A 265 -110.54 -38.09 23.69
C GLU A 265 -111.50 -38.33 24.82
N ARG A 266 -111.20 -37.93 26.06
CA ARG A 266 -112.20 -38.00 27.19
C ARG A 266 -113.37 -37.08 26.95
N LYS A 267 -113.20 -35.84 26.48
CA LYS A 267 -114.32 -34.96 26.14
C LYS A 267 -115.13 -35.47 24.97
N GLU A 268 -114.52 -36.10 23.96
CA GLU A 268 -115.27 -36.78 22.89
C GLU A 268 -116.04 -38.02 23.38
N ALA A 269 -115.39 -38.81 24.25
CA ALA A 269 -116.03 -39.93 24.85
C ALA A 269 -117.24 -39.52 25.79
N ASP A 270 -117.03 -38.45 26.60
CA ASP A 270 -118.06 -37.86 27.42
C ASP A 270 -119.19 -37.26 26.56
N ALA A 271 -118.86 -36.60 25.44
CA ALA A 271 -119.84 -36.07 24.48
C ALA A 271 -120.63 -37.23 23.79
N GLN A 272 -119.92 -38.30 23.38
CA GLN A 272 -120.57 -39.48 22.81
C GLN A 272 -121.43 -40.21 23.85
N GLY A 273 -120.93 -40.27 25.09
CA GLY A 273 -121.73 -40.80 26.20
C GLY A 273 -122.97 -39.98 26.44
N TYR A 274 -122.86 -38.65 26.39
CA TYR A 274 -124.08 -37.80 26.55
C TYR A 274 -125.05 -37.90 25.40
N VAL A 275 -124.57 -38.07 24.16
CA VAL A 275 -125.41 -38.30 22.95
C VAL A 275 -126.09 -39.66 23.08
N LEU A 276 -125.45 -40.70 23.55
CA LEU A 276 -125.97 -42.00 23.76
C LEU A 276 -127.05 -42.03 24.93
N GLU A 277 -126.80 -41.25 25.99
CA GLU A 277 -127.70 -41.09 27.13
C GLU A 277 -129.03 -40.37 26.75
N THR A 278 -128.91 -39.37 25.81
CA THR A 278 -130.02 -38.59 25.29
C THR A 278 -130.86 -39.35 24.27
N THR A 279 -130.25 -40.33 23.53
CA THR A 279 -131.04 -41.16 22.55
C THR A 279 -131.64 -42.40 23.06
N LEU A 280 -131.26 -42.81 24.26
CA LEU A 280 -131.81 -44.04 24.91
C LEU A 280 -132.88 -43.85 26.04
N LYS A 281 -133.52 -42.67 26.20
CA LYS A 281 -134.64 -42.54 27.07
C LYS A 281 -135.85 -42.82 26.25
N PRO A 282 -136.43 -44.00 26.51
CA PRO A 282 -137.80 -44.29 26.02
C PRO A 282 -138.81 -43.61 26.90
N TYR A 283 -139.81 -43.28 26.38
CA TYR A 283 -141.08 -42.85 26.93
C TYR A 283 -141.53 -43.59 28.23
#